data_7c9ae70fd11605ac6b5e207b4a0dac4a
#
_entry.id   7c9ae70fd11605ac6b5e207b4a0dac4a
#
_cell.length_a   1.000
_cell.length_b   1.000
_cell.length_c   1.000
_cell.angle_alpha   90.00
_cell.angle_beta   90.00
_cell.angle_gamma   90.00
#
_symmetry.space_group_name_H-M   'P 1'
#
loop_
_entity.id
_entity.type
_entity.pdbx_description
1 polymer ?
#
loop_
_entity_poly.entity_id
_entity_poly.type
_entity_poly.pdbx_seq_one_letter_code
_entity_poly.pdbx_strand_id
1 'polypeptide(L)'
;MNGITDLKTLLGWDIRTDSAKYVLYFINASLLIGVIILSNYVLSSKFGMLLLAMRDKEERVRFSGYDVSSFKIFIFCYAAMISAIGGAMFTLQIGFMSPSFVGIVPSIEMVIFAAVGGRMSLIGAVYGALLVNFGKTMFSENFPELWLFLMGGLFIAVVMFFPDGLAGVYRDHAKNFNLADWLIARYTKWFKKDANMLGDKV
;
A
#
# COMPACT_ATOMS: atom_id res chain seq x y z
N MET A 1 15.04 -18.73 -21.27
CA MET A 1 13.78 -19.07 -20.55
C MET A 1 12.71 -18.14 -21.07
N ASN A 2 11.73 -18.71 -21.75
CA ASN A 2 10.71 -17.92 -22.44
C ASN A 2 9.60 -17.58 -21.45
N GLY A 3 9.49 -16.30 -21.13
CA GLY A 3 8.31 -15.78 -20.44
C GLY A 3 7.08 -15.80 -21.36
N ILE A 4 5.93 -15.38 -20.84
CA ILE A 4 4.75 -15.16 -21.68
C ILE A 4 5.05 -13.93 -22.54
N THR A 5 5.30 -14.18 -23.82
CA THR A 5 5.54 -13.14 -24.81
C THR A 5 4.26 -12.94 -25.61
N ASP A 6 3.88 -11.67 -25.78
CA ASP A 6 2.88 -11.26 -26.76
C ASP A 6 1.40 -11.49 -26.39
N LEU A 7 0.97 -10.87 -25.28
CA LEU A 7 -0.45 -10.66 -25.02
C LEU A 7 -0.99 -9.62 -26.01
N LYS A 8 -1.38 -10.05 -27.21
CA LYS A 8 -1.90 -9.16 -28.28
C LYS A 8 -3.36 -8.79 -28.09
N THR A 9 -4.15 -9.74 -27.62
CA THR A 9 -5.60 -9.56 -27.53
C THR A 9 -6.15 -10.01 -26.19
N LEU A 10 -6.93 -9.17 -25.55
CA LEU A 10 -7.73 -9.51 -24.38
C LEU A 10 -9.22 -9.47 -24.79
N LEU A 11 -9.91 -10.64 -24.72
CA LEU A 11 -11.32 -10.76 -25.10
C LEU A 11 -11.64 -10.26 -26.52
N GLY A 12 -10.69 -10.39 -27.46
CA GLY A 12 -10.89 -9.93 -28.84
C GLY A 12 -10.53 -8.47 -29.11
N TRP A 13 -10.09 -7.73 -28.10
CA TRP A 13 -9.58 -6.35 -28.26
C TRP A 13 -8.06 -6.35 -28.38
N ASP A 14 -7.55 -5.62 -29.36
CA ASP A 14 -6.11 -5.44 -29.55
C ASP A 14 -5.59 -4.43 -28.52
N ILE A 15 -4.80 -4.92 -27.54
CA ILE A 15 -4.27 -4.12 -26.40
C ILE A 15 -3.25 -3.07 -26.88
N ARG A 16 -2.72 -3.21 -28.10
CA ARG A 16 -1.71 -2.30 -28.66
C ARG A 16 -2.27 -1.00 -29.19
N THR A 17 -3.58 -0.91 -29.38
CA THR A 17 -4.24 0.31 -29.84
C THR A 17 -4.14 1.39 -28.76
N ASP A 18 -3.85 2.63 -29.15
CA ASP A 18 -3.73 3.74 -28.20
C ASP A 18 -5.02 3.93 -27.39
N SER A 19 -6.17 3.69 -27.97
CA SER A 19 -7.45 3.68 -27.27
C SER A 19 -7.49 2.64 -26.15
N ALA A 20 -6.94 1.44 -26.35
CA ALA A 20 -6.88 0.40 -25.33
C ALA A 20 -5.94 0.76 -24.18
N LYS A 21 -4.81 1.43 -24.46
CA LYS A 21 -3.89 1.93 -23.43
C LYS A 21 -4.55 2.97 -22.52
N TYR A 22 -5.32 3.91 -23.08
CA TYR A 22 -6.08 4.88 -22.30
C TYR A 22 -7.13 4.20 -21.41
N VAL A 23 -7.87 3.24 -21.95
CA VAL A 23 -8.85 2.48 -21.17
C VAL A 23 -8.19 1.71 -20.03
N LEU A 24 -7.08 1.01 -20.26
CA LEU A 24 -6.31 0.32 -19.23
C LEU A 24 -5.79 1.28 -18.16
N TYR A 25 -5.33 2.47 -18.55
CA TYR A 25 -4.91 3.50 -17.61
C TYR A 25 -6.05 3.95 -16.68
N PHE A 26 -7.23 4.23 -17.23
CA PHE A 26 -8.39 4.62 -16.42
C PHE A 26 -8.87 3.47 -15.52
N ILE A 27 -8.85 2.24 -15.99
CA ILE A 27 -9.17 1.07 -15.17
C ILE A 27 -8.19 0.95 -14.02
N ASN A 28 -6.88 1.09 -14.26
CA ASN A 28 -5.85 1.04 -13.23
C ASN A 28 -6.02 2.16 -12.19
N ALA A 29 -6.29 3.39 -12.64
CA ALA A 29 -6.53 4.53 -11.76
C ALA A 29 -7.78 4.30 -10.89
N SER A 30 -8.87 3.83 -11.50
CA SER A 30 -10.11 3.49 -10.79
C SER A 30 -9.90 2.39 -9.75
N LEU A 31 -9.14 1.34 -10.12
CA LEU A 31 -8.81 0.24 -9.23
C LEU A 31 -7.95 0.69 -8.05
N LEU A 32 -6.97 1.56 -8.27
CA LEU A 32 -6.16 2.15 -7.21
C LEU A 32 -7.02 2.92 -6.21
N ILE A 33 -7.93 3.76 -6.70
CA ILE A 33 -8.87 4.50 -5.85
C ILE A 33 -9.76 3.52 -5.07
N GLY A 34 -10.28 2.50 -5.74
CA GLY A 34 -11.11 1.47 -5.12
C GLY A 34 -10.37 0.73 -4.00
N VAL A 35 -9.11 0.35 -4.23
CA VAL A 35 -8.26 -0.30 -3.21
C VAL A 35 -8.01 0.62 -2.03
N ILE A 36 -7.75 1.91 -2.25
CA ILE A 36 -7.55 2.88 -1.16
C ILE A 36 -8.83 3.02 -0.32
N ILE A 37 -10.00 3.13 -0.96
CA ILE A 37 -11.28 3.24 -0.26
C ILE A 37 -11.56 1.96 0.54
N LEU A 38 -11.38 0.79 -0.09
CA LEU A 38 -11.62 -0.51 0.55
C LEU A 38 -10.69 -0.73 1.75
N SER A 39 -9.39 -0.43 1.58
CA SER A 39 -8.41 -0.56 2.66
C SER A 39 -8.69 0.42 3.80
N ASN A 40 -9.10 1.64 3.49
CA ASN A 40 -9.54 2.61 4.51
C ASN A 40 -10.79 2.14 5.26
N TYR A 41 -11.74 1.53 4.57
CA TYR A 41 -12.94 0.95 5.18
C TYR A 41 -12.57 -0.21 6.14
N VAL A 42 -11.68 -1.10 5.73
CA VAL A 42 -11.18 -2.20 6.57
C VAL A 42 -10.44 -1.67 7.79
N LEU A 43 -9.56 -0.69 7.63
CA LEU A 43 -8.79 -0.09 8.72
C LEU A 43 -9.68 0.72 9.69
N SER A 44 -10.76 1.32 9.22
CA SER A 44 -11.70 2.06 10.07
C SER A 44 -12.73 1.17 10.78
N SER A 45 -12.77 -0.12 10.51
CA SER A 45 -13.63 -1.08 11.17
C SER A 45 -13.09 -1.53 12.55
N LYS A 46 -13.90 -2.26 13.33
CA LYS A 46 -13.45 -2.92 14.57
C LYS A 46 -12.26 -3.84 14.34
N PHE A 47 -12.20 -4.46 13.17
CA PHE A 47 -11.09 -5.29 12.74
C PHE A 47 -9.79 -4.48 12.62
N GLY A 48 -9.83 -3.29 12.04
CA GLY A 48 -8.66 -2.40 11.94
C GLY A 48 -8.14 -1.93 13.30
N MET A 49 -9.03 -1.67 14.27
CA MET A 49 -8.61 -1.36 15.64
C MET A 49 -7.90 -2.52 16.32
N LEU A 50 -8.36 -3.76 16.11
CA LEU A 50 -7.69 -4.96 16.59
C LEU A 50 -6.31 -5.13 15.96
N LEU A 51 -6.18 -4.89 14.64
CA LEU A 51 -4.88 -4.93 13.96
C LEU A 51 -3.90 -3.91 14.54
N LEU A 52 -4.37 -2.71 14.86
CA LEU A 52 -3.55 -1.67 15.49
C LEU A 52 -3.10 -2.09 16.90
N ALA A 53 -4.00 -2.63 17.70
CA ALA A 53 -3.70 -3.15 19.03
C ALA A 53 -2.69 -4.32 19.00
N MET A 54 -2.83 -5.23 18.02
CA MET A 54 -1.87 -6.33 17.81
C MET A 54 -0.48 -5.82 17.41
N ARG A 55 -0.41 -4.76 16.60
CA ARG A 55 0.87 -4.14 16.23
C ARG A 55 1.60 -3.58 17.45
N ASP A 56 0.87 -2.93 18.36
CA ASP A 56 1.48 -2.27 19.51
C ASP A 56 1.86 -3.27 20.61
N LYS A 57 0.99 -4.20 20.95
CA LYS A 57 1.23 -5.22 21.99
C LYS A 57 0.42 -6.51 21.68
N GLU A 58 1.00 -7.40 20.89
CA GLU A 58 0.38 -8.67 20.47
C GLU A 58 -0.05 -9.54 21.67
N GLU A 59 0.83 -9.64 22.68
CA GLU A 59 0.55 -10.44 23.86
C GLU A 59 -0.71 -10.00 24.62
N ARG A 60 -0.95 -8.69 24.75
CA ARG A 60 -2.15 -8.19 25.43
C ARG A 60 -3.43 -8.58 24.72
N VAL A 61 -3.43 -8.57 23.39
CA VAL A 61 -4.59 -8.99 22.59
C VAL A 61 -4.83 -10.49 22.75
N ARG A 62 -3.75 -11.29 22.78
CA ARG A 62 -3.82 -12.72 23.03
C ARG A 62 -4.37 -13.06 24.41
N PHE A 63 -3.94 -12.35 25.45
CA PHE A 63 -4.48 -12.51 26.81
C PHE A 63 -5.95 -12.10 26.93
N SER A 64 -6.44 -11.22 26.04
CA SER A 64 -7.86 -10.85 25.97
C SER A 64 -8.75 -11.89 25.27
N GLY A 65 -8.19 -13.06 24.91
CA GLY A 65 -8.94 -14.18 24.34
C GLY A 65 -9.12 -14.13 22.82
N TYR A 66 -8.49 -13.19 22.11
CA TYR A 66 -8.54 -13.14 20.65
C TYR A 66 -7.50 -14.07 20.02
N ASP A 67 -7.91 -14.78 18.97
CA ASP A 67 -6.99 -15.59 18.17
C ASP A 67 -6.22 -14.72 17.18
N VAL A 68 -5.05 -14.26 17.59
CA VAL A 68 -4.16 -13.38 16.80
C VAL A 68 -3.76 -14.02 15.47
N SER A 69 -3.62 -15.35 15.42
CA SER A 69 -3.19 -16.07 14.22
C SER A 69 -4.20 -15.94 13.10
N SER A 70 -5.47 -16.12 13.37
CA SER A 70 -6.55 -15.99 12.38
C SER A 70 -6.63 -14.58 11.82
N PHE A 71 -6.44 -13.55 12.65
CA PHE A 71 -6.42 -12.15 12.18
C PHE A 71 -5.22 -11.86 11.28
N LYS A 72 -4.04 -12.39 11.60
CA LYS A 72 -2.85 -12.25 10.74
C LYS A 72 -3.04 -12.93 9.39
N ILE A 73 -3.58 -14.15 9.39
CA ILE A 73 -3.87 -14.90 8.16
C ILE A 73 -4.84 -14.10 7.28
N PHE A 74 -5.92 -13.60 7.87
CA PHE A 74 -6.91 -12.84 7.10
C PHE A 74 -6.31 -11.60 6.43
N ILE A 75 -5.55 -10.78 7.17
CA ILE A 75 -4.95 -9.56 6.59
C ILE A 75 -3.88 -9.90 5.53
N PHE A 76 -3.15 -11.00 5.74
CA PHE A 76 -2.18 -11.47 4.77
C PHE A 76 -2.87 -11.93 3.47
N CYS A 77 -3.95 -12.70 3.56
CA CYS A 77 -4.75 -13.10 2.40
C CYS A 77 -5.35 -11.89 1.68
N TYR A 78 -5.86 -10.91 2.42
CA TYR A 78 -6.38 -9.66 1.87
C TYR A 78 -5.30 -8.90 1.08
N ALA A 79 -4.11 -8.73 1.66
CA ALA A 79 -2.99 -8.08 1.00
C ALA A 79 -2.53 -8.85 -0.26
N ALA A 80 -2.50 -10.18 -0.18
CA ALA A 80 -2.15 -11.04 -1.31
C ALA A 80 -3.15 -10.92 -2.47
N MET A 81 -4.45 -10.85 -2.19
CA MET A 81 -5.47 -10.63 -3.22
C MET A 81 -5.28 -9.29 -3.94
N ILE A 82 -5.06 -8.20 -3.20
CA ILE A 82 -4.81 -6.88 -3.78
C ILE A 82 -3.54 -6.89 -4.62
N SER A 83 -2.47 -7.53 -4.12
CA SER A 83 -1.21 -7.65 -4.84
C SER A 83 -1.36 -8.46 -6.13
N ALA A 84 -2.14 -9.54 -6.11
CA ALA A 84 -2.42 -10.35 -7.30
C ALA A 84 -3.17 -9.56 -8.38
N ILE A 85 -4.16 -8.78 -7.99
CA ILE A 85 -4.89 -7.89 -8.91
C ILE A 85 -3.95 -6.85 -9.51
N GLY A 86 -3.11 -6.21 -8.68
CA GLY A 86 -2.10 -5.26 -9.15
C GLY A 86 -1.09 -5.87 -10.12
N GLY A 87 -0.61 -7.08 -9.84
CA GLY A 87 0.29 -7.84 -10.73
C GLY A 87 -0.36 -8.21 -12.07
N ALA A 88 -1.64 -8.60 -12.06
CA ALA A 88 -2.38 -8.87 -13.29
C ALA A 88 -2.50 -7.60 -14.16
N MET A 89 -2.84 -6.45 -13.57
CA MET A 89 -2.92 -5.19 -14.29
C MET A 89 -1.56 -4.72 -14.83
N PHE A 90 -0.50 -4.93 -14.06
CA PHE A 90 0.87 -4.67 -14.51
C PHE A 90 1.23 -5.50 -15.76
N THR A 91 0.92 -6.78 -15.75
CA THR A 91 1.17 -7.67 -16.89
C THR A 91 0.38 -7.25 -18.14
N LEU A 92 -0.88 -6.84 -17.97
CA LEU A 92 -1.72 -6.34 -19.06
C LEU A 92 -1.19 -5.04 -19.67
N GLN A 93 -0.61 -4.18 -18.84
CA GLN A 93 -0.10 -2.88 -19.28
C GLN A 93 1.25 -2.99 -20.01
N ILE A 94 2.11 -3.92 -19.59
CA ILE A 94 3.41 -4.16 -20.24
C ILE A 94 3.24 -5.04 -21.49
N GLY A 95 2.24 -5.92 -21.51
CA GLY A 95 1.98 -6.83 -22.62
C GLY A 95 2.91 -8.04 -22.71
N PHE A 96 3.87 -8.17 -21.79
CA PHE A 96 4.73 -9.37 -21.67
C PHE A 96 5.12 -9.62 -20.21
N MET A 97 5.43 -10.86 -19.87
CA MET A 97 5.87 -11.26 -18.55
C MET A 97 7.18 -12.03 -18.64
N SER A 98 8.22 -11.53 -18.02
CA SER A 98 9.52 -12.19 -17.89
C SER A 98 9.76 -12.63 -16.45
N PRO A 99 10.45 -13.76 -16.19
CA PRO A 99 10.84 -14.17 -14.84
C PRO A 99 11.66 -13.11 -14.07
N SER A 100 12.34 -12.21 -14.78
CA SER A 100 13.09 -11.11 -14.18
C SER A 100 12.20 -10.11 -13.42
N PHE A 101 10.91 -9.97 -13.77
CA PHE A 101 9.96 -9.12 -13.04
C PHE A 101 9.53 -9.69 -11.68
N VAL A 102 9.74 -10.99 -11.46
CA VAL A 102 9.44 -11.68 -10.19
C VAL A 102 10.72 -11.90 -9.37
N GLY A 103 11.81 -11.28 -9.78
CA GLY A 103 13.11 -11.43 -9.14
C GLY A 103 13.26 -10.69 -7.81
N ILE A 104 14.42 -10.87 -7.19
CA ILE A 104 14.77 -10.25 -5.90
C ILE A 104 14.79 -8.72 -6.02
N VAL A 105 15.34 -8.17 -7.10
CA VAL A 105 15.49 -6.72 -7.29
C VAL A 105 14.15 -6.01 -7.31
N PRO A 106 13.14 -6.40 -8.15
CA PRO A 106 11.82 -5.79 -8.10
C PRO A 106 11.13 -5.93 -6.75
N SER A 107 11.33 -7.04 -6.05
CA SER A 107 10.76 -7.24 -4.72
C SER A 107 11.33 -6.25 -3.70
N ILE A 108 12.63 -6.00 -3.73
CA ILE A 108 13.29 -4.99 -2.89
C ILE A 108 12.80 -3.58 -3.27
N GLU A 109 12.65 -3.29 -4.56
CA GLU A 109 12.11 -2.01 -5.04
C GLU A 109 10.73 -1.71 -4.42
N MET A 110 9.83 -2.70 -4.40
CA MET A 110 8.48 -2.53 -3.81
C MET A 110 8.55 -2.23 -2.30
N VAL A 111 9.47 -2.88 -1.57
CA VAL A 111 9.68 -2.60 -0.15
C VAL A 111 10.19 -1.17 0.06
N ILE A 112 11.11 -0.72 -0.80
CA ILE A 112 11.65 0.64 -0.75
C ILE A 112 10.54 1.66 -1.03
N PHE A 113 9.68 1.42 -2.02
CA PHE A 113 8.53 2.30 -2.30
C PHE A 113 7.65 2.50 -1.07
N ALA A 114 7.33 1.40 -0.38
CA ALA A 114 6.54 1.45 0.84
C ALA A 114 7.29 2.11 2.02
N ALA A 115 8.61 1.88 2.14
CA ALA A 115 9.42 2.47 3.21
C ALA A 115 9.58 3.98 3.03
N VAL A 116 9.90 4.45 1.81
CA VAL A 116 10.03 5.87 1.47
C VAL A 116 8.71 6.61 1.66
N GLY A 117 7.62 6.02 1.19
CA GLY A 117 6.29 6.59 1.33
C GLY A 117 5.80 6.70 2.77
N GLY A 118 6.17 5.74 3.59
CA GLY A 118 5.79 5.65 5.00
C GLY A 118 4.88 4.47 5.29
N ARG A 119 5.38 3.56 6.12
CA ARG A 119 4.72 2.30 6.51
C ARG A 119 3.37 2.48 7.20
N MET A 120 3.07 3.68 7.69
CA MET A 120 1.87 4.00 8.47
C MET A 120 0.76 4.66 7.64
N SER A 121 0.96 4.90 6.35
CA SER A 121 0.01 5.63 5.52
C SER A 121 -0.17 4.94 4.17
N LEU A 122 -1.42 4.58 3.84
CA LEU A 122 -1.80 4.06 2.52
C LEU A 122 -1.49 5.05 1.40
N ILE A 123 -1.81 6.31 1.64
CA ILE A 123 -1.55 7.40 0.69
C ILE A 123 -0.04 7.64 0.57
N GLY A 124 0.70 7.53 1.68
CA GLY A 124 2.15 7.60 1.69
C GLY A 124 2.79 6.57 0.76
N ALA A 125 2.33 5.33 0.76
CA ALA A 125 2.85 4.28 -0.12
C ALA A 125 2.68 4.63 -1.61
N VAL A 126 1.56 5.26 -1.99
CA VAL A 126 1.33 5.73 -3.38
C VAL A 126 2.32 6.83 -3.76
N TYR A 127 2.48 7.84 -2.90
CA TYR A 127 3.47 8.91 -3.14
C TYR A 127 4.90 8.38 -3.18
N GLY A 128 5.24 7.43 -2.29
CA GLY A 128 6.54 6.78 -2.28
C GLY A 128 6.83 6.05 -3.59
N ALA A 129 5.87 5.28 -4.10
CA ALA A 129 5.99 4.61 -5.38
C ALA A 129 6.18 5.59 -6.54
N LEU A 130 5.42 6.68 -6.58
CA LEU A 130 5.55 7.70 -7.63
C LEU A 130 6.91 8.42 -7.56
N LEU A 131 7.33 8.82 -6.36
CA LEU A 131 8.57 9.56 -6.15
C LEU A 131 9.81 8.72 -6.50
N VAL A 132 9.86 7.47 -6.02
CA VAL A 132 11.00 6.59 -6.31
C VAL A 132 11.02 6.18 -7.78
N ASN A 133 9.87 5.92 -8.41
CA ASN A 133 9.82 5.65 -9.85
C ASN A 133 10.25 6.85 -10.69
N PHE A 134 9.86 8.06 -10.30
CA PHE A 134 10.32 9.29 -10.95
C PHE A 134 11.85 9.42 -10.83
N GLY A 135 12.39 9.22 -9.63
CA GLY A 135 13.84 9.18 -9.40
C GLY A 135 14.53 8.10 -10.25
N LYS A 136 13.93 6.90 -10.32
CA LYS A 136 14.43 5.80 -11.14
C LYS A 136 14.57 6.21 -12.61
N THR A 137 13.55 6.83 -13.17
CA THR A 137 13.58 7.26 -14.58
C THR A 137 14.69 8.28 -14.81
N MET A 138 14.79 9.30 -13.95
CA MET A 138 15.82 10.34 -14.12
C MET A 138 17.27 9.82 -13.96
N PHE A 139 17.50 8.93 -13.01
CA PHE A 139 18.85 8.44 -12.73
C PHE A 139 19.24 7.23 -13.57
N SER A 140 18.31 6.34 -13.89
CA SER A 140 18.58 5.13 -14.67
C SER A 140 18.94 5.43 -16.13
N GLU A 141 18.45 6.55 -16.67
CA GLU A 141 18.80 7.00 -18.03
C GLU A 141 20.26 7.47 -18.13
N ASN A 142 20.78 8.10 -17.07
CA ASN A 142 22.14 8.65 -17.07
C ASN A 142 23.19 7.65 -16.53
N PHE A 143 22.83 6.87 -15.52
CA PHE A 143 23.75 5.96 -14.81
C PHE A 143 23.04 4.65 -14.40
N PRO A 144 22.79 3.72 -15.33
CA PRO A 144 22.01 2.50 -15.05
C PRO A 144 22.68 1.58 -14.03
N GLU A 145 24.02 1.51 -13.99
CA GLU A 145 24.75 0.67 -13.04
C GLU A 145 24.75 1.23 -11.61
N LEU A 146 24.76 2.56 -11.48
CA LEU A 146 24.75 3.24 -10.19
C LEU A 146 23.38 3.24 -9.54
N TRP A 147 22.31 3.03 -10.32
CA TRP A 147 20.94 3.02 -9.82
C TRP A 147 20.75 2.00 -8.67
N LEU A 148 21.31 0.81 -8.81
CA LEU A 148 21.17 -0.24 -7.79
C LEU A 148 21.81 0.16 -6.45
N PHE A 149 22.99 0.80 -6.51
CA PHE A 149 23.68 1.33 -5.32
C PHE A 149 22.92 2.52 -4.72
N LEU A 150 22.43 3.42 -5.55
CA LEU A 150 21.61 4.55 -5.12
C LEU A 150 20.34 4.09 -4.40
N MET A 151 19.69 3.05 -4.91
CA MET A 151 18.49 2.48 -4.31
C MET A 151 18.78 1.84 -2.95
N GLY A 152 19.88 1.08 -2.83
CA GLY A 152 20.34 0.54 -1.56
C GLY A 152 20.69 1.64 -0.56
N GLY A 153 21.41 2.67 -1.00
CA GLY A 153 21.74 3.85 -0.19
C GLY A 153 20.51 4.63 0.24
N LEU A 154 19.56 4.84 -0.66
CA LEU A 154 18.28 5.49 -0.36
C LEU A 154 17.50 4.71 0.71
N PHE A 155 17.47 3.37 0.61
CA PHE A 155 16.81 2.53 1.61
C PHE A 155 17.44 2.70 3.00
N ILE A 156 18.77 2.64 3.07
CA ILE A 156 19.52 2.83 4.32
C ILE A 156 19.24 4.24 4.88
N ALA A 157 19.31 5.27 4.03
CA ALA A 157 19.08 6.64 4.43
C ALA A 157 17.66 6.83 4.98
N VAL A 158 16.64 6.29 4.29
CA VAL A 158 15.24 6.39 4.74
C VAL A 158 15.03 5.67 6.06
N VAL A 159 15.55 4.46 6.23
CA VAL A 159 15.39 3.70 7.48
C VAL A 159 16.11 4.37 8.66
N MET A 160 17.28 5.00 8.42
CA MET A 160 18.05 5.68 9.48
C MET A 160 17.48 7.06 9.83
N PHE A 161 17.11 7.86 8.83
CA PHE A 161 16.70 9.25 9.05
C PHE A 161 15.20 9.45 9.13
N PHE A 162 14.41 8.58 8.48
CA PHE A 162 12.95 8.69 8.39
C PHE A 162 12.28 7.34 8.69
N PRO A 163 12.31 6.85 9.94
CA PRO A 163 11.77 5.53 10.28
C PRO A 163 10.27 5.42 10.00
N ASP A 164 9.53 6.52 9.99
CA ASP A 164 8.10 6.60 9.64
C ASP A 164 7.86 7.01 8.17
N GLY A 165 8.92 7.16 7.37
CA GLY A 165 8.88 7.59 5.97
C GLY A 165 8.42 9.05 5.80
N LEU A 166 8.25 9.46 4.54
CA LEU A 166 7.82 10.83 4.20
C LEU A 166 6.43 11.16 4.77
N ALA A 167 5.53 10.19 4.84
CA ALA A 167 4.22 10.37 5.45
C ALA A 167 4.30 10.64 6.97
N GLY A 168 5.31 10.13 7.66
CA GLY A 168 5.58 10.45 9.07
C GLY A 168 5.94 11.91 9.26
N VAL A 169 6.84 12.43 8.45
CA VAL A 169 7.24 13.84 8.45
C VAL A 169 6.05 14.76 8.18
N TYR A 170 5.21 14.39 7.20
CA TYR A 170 4.00 15.14 6.89
C TYR A 170 3.00 15.09 8.05
N ARG A 171 2.86 13.96 8.73
CA ARG A 171 1.97 13.80 9.89
C ARG A 171 2.42 14.65 11.09
N ASP A 172 3.71 14.75 11.32
CA ASP A 172 4.24 15.59 12.41
C ASP A 172 4.08 17.09 12.11
N HIS A 173 4.17 17.47 10.83
CA HIS A 173 3.84 18.83 10.39
C HIS A 173 2.32 19.10 10.38
N ALA A 174 1.52 18.10 10.01
CA ALA A 174 0.06 18.18 9.98
C ALA A 174 -0.61 17.99 11.35
N LYS A 175 0.12 17.63 12.40
CA LYS A 175 -0.37 17.74 13.79
C LYS A 175 -0.73 19.18 14.16
N ASN A 176 -0.21 20.17 13.45
CA ASN A 176 -0.69 21.55 13.52
C ASN A 176 -1.96 21.81 12.69
N PHE A 177 -2.44 20.85 11.89
CA PHE A 177 -3.67 20.98 11.13
C PHE A 177 -4.63 19.84 11.53
N ASN A 178 -5.64 20.18 12.29
CA ASN A 178 -6.64 19.39 13.04
C ASN A 178 -7.41 18.26 12.29
N LEU A 179 -6.85 17.57 11.30
CA LEU A 179 -7.50 16.45 10.64
C LEU A 179 -7.46 15.16 11.48
N ALA A 180 -6.39 14.97 12.27
CA ALA A 180 -6.28 13.84 13.19
C ALA A 180 -7.26 14.00 14.36
N ASP A 181 -7.43 15.22 14.88
CA ASP A 181 -8.41 15.51 15.92
C ASP A 181 -9.84 15.32 15.43
N TRP A 182 -10.13 15.61 14.17
CA TRP A 182 -11.43 15.35 13.58
C TRP A 182 -11.72 13.84 13.47
N LEU A 183 -10.76 13.03 13.09
CA LEU A 183 -10.88 11.57 13.04
C LEU A 183 -11.03 10.99 14.45
N ILE A 184 -10.22 11.43 15.41
CA ILE A 184 -10.30 11.00 16.81
C ILE A 184 -11.62 11.44 17.43
N ALA A 185 -12.09 12.66 17.17
CA ALA A 185 -13.38 13.16 17.63
C ALA A 185 -14.56 12.37 17.02
N ARG A 186 -14.44 11.88 15.80
CA ARG A 186 -15.43 11.01 15.18
C ARG A 186 -15.47 9.63 15.84
N TYR A 187 -14.30 9.09 16.20
CA TYR A 187 -14.20 7.81 16.91
C TYR A 187 -14.70 7.91 18.36
N THR A 188 -14.35 8.97 19.09
CA THR A 188 -14.83 9.18 20.48
C THR A 188 -16.34 9.43 20.54
N LYS A 189 -16.91 10.10 19.54
CA LYS A 189 -18.35 10.33 19.45
C LYS A 189 -19.14 9.03 19.25
N TRP A 190 -18.55 8.06 18.54
CA TRP A 190 -19.15 6.74 18.32
C TRP A 190 -19.13 5.90 19.61
N PHE A 191 -18.01 5.86 20.32
CA PHE A 191 -17.88 5.16 21.60
C PHE A 191 -18.80 5.74 22.69
N LYS A 192 -18.96 7.06 22.69
CA LYS A 192 -19.86 7.73 23.67
C LYS A 192 -21.33 7.42 23.40
N LYS A 193 -21.71 7.18 22.14
CA LYS A 193 -23.06 6.80 21.77
C LYS A 193 -23.41 5.36 22.20
N ASP A 194 -22.46 4.44 22.08
CA ASP A 194 -22.66 3.04 22.51
C ASP A 194 -22.64 2.91 24.04
N ALA A 195 -21.81 3.71 24.75
CA ALA A 195 -21.78 3.73 26.20
C ALA A 195 -23.10 4.26 26.80
N ASN A 196 -23.72 5.27 26.19
CA ASN A 196 -25.02 5.78 26.63
C ASN A 196 -26.18 4.80 26.38
N MET A 197 -26.08 3.95 25.32
CA MET A 197 -27.08 2.91 25.07
C MET A 197 -26.99 1.72 26.03
N LEU A 198 -25.83 1.52 26.67
CA LEU A 198 -25.64 0.48 27.70
C LEU A 198 -25.99 0.98 29.10
N GLY A 199 -25.90 2.28 29.36
CA GLY A 199 -26.28 2.89 30.67
C GLY A 199 -27.78 3.08 30.88
N ASP A 200 -28.58 3.03 29.81
CA ASP A 200 -30.04 3.22 29.88
C ASP A 200 -30.82 1.88 30.04
N LYS A 201 -30.07 0.76 30.24
CA LYS A 201 -30.66 -0.59 30.43
C LYS A 201 -30.34 -1.19 31.81
N VAL A 202 -29.85 -0.42 32.76
CA VAL A 202 -29.76 -0.74 34.18
C VAL A 202 -30.65 0.20 34.96
#